data_4cb70c41033a69a27f1045885a421d5d
#
_entry.id   4cb70c41033a69a27f1045885a421d5d
#
_cell.length_a   1.000
_cell.length_b   1.000
_cell.length_c   1.000
_cell.angle_alpha   90.00
_cell.angle_beta   90.00
_cell.angle_gamma   90.00
#
_symmetry.space_group_name_H-M   'P 1'
#
loop_
_entity.id
_entity.type
_entity.pdbx_description
1 polymer ?
#
loop_
_entity_poly.entity_id
_entity_poly.type
_entity_poly.pdbx_seq_one_letter_code
_entity_poly.pdbx_strand_id
1 'polypeptide(L)'
;MVILAIGFRPNTELGKGRLETMQNGAYIVDSTQQTSIKDVYAIGDCASVLFNATGEKSYIALATNAVRSGIIAAYNACGKKLETIGVQGSNAISIYDLKLVSTGLSEQKAKQLGMDVLSTSYEDLQKATFIETTNPKVKLKIVYDAKTRVIVGAQMASTYDMSMGIHMFS
;
A
#
# COMPACT_ATOMS: atom_id res chain seq x y z
N MET A 1 -8.53 30.78 9.78
CA MET A 1 -9.03 29.56 9.08
C MET A 1 -8.47 28.37 9.82
N VAL A 2 -9.27 27.35 10.15
CA VAL A 2 -8.83 26.08 10.75
C VAL A 2 -9.03 24.98 9.69
N ILE A 3 -8.01 24.15 9.46
CA ILE A 3 -8.06 23.02 8.52
C ILE A 3 -7.97 21.73 9.33
N LEU A 4 -8.97 20.84 9.20
CA LEU A 4 -8.97 19.52 9.78
C LEU A 4 -8.61 18.48 8.69
N ALA A 5 -7.46 17.84 8.82
CA ALA A 5 -6.96 16.79 7.92
C ALA A 5 -6.56 15.54 8.73
N ILE A 6 -7.53 14.96 9.44
CA ILE A 6 -7.36 13.92 10.45
C ILE A 6 -7.67 12.51 9.92
N GLY A 7 -7.71 12.33 8.60
CA GLY A 7 -7.98 11.05 7.96
C GLY A 7 -9.46 10.87 7.56
N PHE A 8 -9.80 9.62 7.22
CA PHE A 8 -11.12 9.24 6.70
C PHE A 8 -11.53 7.85 7.24
N ARG A 9 -12.78 7.52 7.05
CA ARG A 9 -13.36 6.23 7.45
C ARG A 9 -14.00 5.56 6.25
N PRO A 10 -14.02 4.21 6.18
CA PRO A 10 -14.79 3.51 5.16
C PRO A 10 -16.28 3.83 5.30
N ASN A 11 -16.93 4.10 4.16
CA ASN A 11 -18.39 4.33 4.14
C ASN A 11 -19.09 2.97 3.93
N THR A 12 -19.56 2.36 5.01
CA THR A 12 -20.09 0.99 5.04
C THR A 12 -21.48 0.89 5.67
N GLU A 13 -22.22 2.01 5.75
CA GLU A 13 -23.57 2.03 6.32
C GLU A 13 -24.56 1.12 5.57
N LEU A 14 -24.39 0.96 4.24
CA LEU A 14 -25.28 0.15 3.40
C LEU A 14 -25.34 -1.34 3.84
N GLY A 15 -24.20 -1.91 4.22
CA GLY A 15 -24.10 -3.32 4.65
C GLY A 15 -23.97 -3.51 6.16
N LYS A 16 -24.21 -2.46 6.96
CA LYS A 16 -24.05 -2.48 8.41
C LYS A 16 -24.89 -3.57 9.07
N GLY A 17 -24.23 -4.36 9.92
CA GLY A 17 -24.88 -5.48 10.64
C GLY A 17 -25.21 -6.70 9.76
N ARG A 18 -24.88 -6.68 8.47
CA ARG A 18 -25.11 -7.81 7.54
C ARG A 18 -23.81 -8.40 7.00
N LEU A 19 -22.79 -7.56 6.74
CA LEU A 19 -21.51 -7.96 6.20
C LEU A 19 -20.43 -7.93 7.28
N GLU A 20 -19.49 -8.87 7.21
CA GLU A 20 -18.33 -8.87 8.09
C GLU A 20 -17.45 -7.66 7.84
N THR A 21 -16.94 -7.05 8.91
CA THR A 21 -16.10 -5.86 8.85
C THR A 21 -14.84 -6.00 9.69
N MET A 22 -13.81 -5.29 9.31
CA MET A 22 -12.62 -5.02 10.12
C MET A 22 -12.99 -4.09 11.28
N GLN A 23 -12.08 -3.91 12.26
CA GLN A 23 -12.29 -3.00 13.41
C GLN A 23 -12.59 -1.55 12.99
N ASN A 24 -12.04 -1.09 11.86
CA ASN A 24 -12.27 0.25 11.34
C ASN A 24 -13.57 0.37 10.52
N GLY A 25 -14.32 -0.73 10.37
CA GLY A 25 -15.58 -0.80 9.64
C GLY A 25 -15.46 -1.16 8.16
N ALA A 26 -14.25 -1.34 7.59
CA ALA A 26 -14.11 -1.77 6.20
C ALA A 26 -14.61 -3.20 6.01
N TYR A 27 -15.33 -3.48 4.92
CA TYR A 27 -15.82 -4.82 4.61
C TYR A 27 -14.67 -5.80 4.40
N ILE A 28 -14.78 -6.98 4.99
CA ILE A 28 -13.84 -8.08 4.76
C ILE A 28 -14.26 -8.76 3.45
N VAL A 29 -13.32 -8.87 2.52
CA VAL A 29 -13.51 -9.57 1.24
C VAL A 29 -12.47 -10.66 1.05
N ASP A 30 -12.78 -11.65 0.22
CA ASP A 30 -11.85 -12.70 -0.20
C ASP A 30 -10.97 -12.27 -1.40
N SER A 31 -10.22 -13.21 -1.96
CA SER A 31 -9.34 -12.95 -3.11
C SER A 31 -10.10 -12.56 -4.40
N THR A 32 -11.41 -12.83 -4.45
CA THR A 32 -12.29 -12.50 -5.58
C THR A 32 -13.07 -11.21 -5.38
N GLN A 33 -12.86 -10.51 -4.26
CA GLN A 33 -13.60 -9.34 -3.78
C GLN A 33 -15.03 -9.67 -3.31
N GLN A 34 -15.34 -10.94 -3.06
CA GLN A 34 -16.63 -11.34 -2.50
C GLN A 34 -16.62 -11.12 -0.98
N THR A 35 -17.74 -10.63 -0.45
CA THR A 35 -17.96 -10.40 0.99
C THR A 35 -18.34 -11.70 1.70
N SER A 36 -18.72 -11.62 2.98
CA SER A 36 -19.26 -12.75 3.75
C SER A 36 -20.60 -13.29 3.21
N ILE A 37 -21.25 -12.57 2.30
CA ILE A 37 -22.48 -13.01 1.63
C ILE A 37 -22.18 -13.36 0.18
N LYS A 38 -22.60 -14.55 -0.23
CA LYS A 38 -22.43 -15.04 -1.60
C LYS A 38 -23.03 -14.06 -2.61
N ASP A 39 -22.31 -13.86 -3.73
CA ASP A 39 -22.70 -12.99 -4.85
C ASP A 39 -22.80 -11.49 -4.48
N VAL A 40 -22.29 -11.10 -3.29
CA VAL A 40 -22.16 -9.70 -2.86
C VAL A 40 -20.69 -9.34 -2.81
N TYR A 41 -20.30 -8.33 -3.57
CA TYR A 41 -18.92 -7.86 -3.72
C TYR A 41 -18.73 -6.49 -3.08
N ALA A 42 -17.55 -6.23 -2.53
CA ALA A 42 -17.16 -4.91 -2.04
C ALA A 42 -15.79 -4.52 -2.62
N ILE A 43 -15.65 -3.27 -3.02
CA ILE A 43 -14.49 -2.75 -3.72
C ILE A 43 -14.10 -1.37 -3.22
N GLY A 44 -12.90 -0.94 -3.57
CA GLY A 44 -12.43 0.43 -3.27
C GLY A 44 -12.21 0.67 -1.79
N ASP A 45 -12.38 1.92 -1.40
CA ASP A 45 -12.04 2.42 -0.05
C ASP A 45 -12.97 1.94 1.07
N CYS A 46 -13.98 1.15 0.76
CA CYS A 46 -14.82 0.50 1.77
C CYS A 46 -14.47 -0.97 2.02
N ALA A 47 -13.50 -1.55 1.28
CA ALA A 47 -13.13 -2.96 1.35
C ALA A 47 -11.70 -3.18 1.85
N SER A 48 -11.46 -4.35 2.47
CA SER A 48 -10.12 -4.81 2.83
C SER A 48 -9.32 -5.21 1.59
N VAL A 49 -7.99 -5.22 1.74
CA VAL A 49 -7.06 -5.74 0.73
C VAL A 49 -6.14 -6.79 1.37
N LEU A 50 -5.64 -7.73 0.57
CA LEU A 50 -4.54 -8.59 0.99
C LEU A 50 -3.24 -7.77 0.93
N PHE A 51 -2.58 -7.56 2.06
CA PHE A 51 -1.34 -6.80 2.13
C PHE A 51 -0.14 -7.74 2.12
N ASN A 52 0.61 -7.73 1.02
CA ASN A 52 1.69 -8.71 0.79
C ASN A 52 2.81 -8.64 1.84
N ALA A 53 3.11 -7.46 2.38
CA ALA A 53 4.16 -7.32 3.40
C ALA A 53 3.86 -8.05 4.71
N THR A 54 2.58 -8.36 5.00
CA THR A 54 2.17 -9.11 6.19
C THR A 54 1.53 -10.45 5.86
N GLY A 55 1.08 -10.65 4.63
CA GLY A 55 0.26 -11.80 4.22
C GLY A 55 -1.18 -11.77 4.76
N GLU A 56 -1.59 -10.67 5.38
CA GLU A 56 -2.88 -10.53 6.04
C GLU A 56 -3.78 -9.48 5.38
N LYS A 57 -5.07 -9.53 5.71
CA LYS A 57 -6.02 -8.49 5.30
C LYS A 57 -5.72 -7.18 6.04
N SER A 58 -5.69 -6.10 5.28
CA SER A 58 -5.42 -4.75 5.79
C SER A 58 -6.36 -3.73 5.16
N TYR A 59 -6.35 -2.53 5.69
CA TYR A 59 -7.06 -1.39 5.11
C TYR A 59 -6.06 -0.42 4.50
N ILE A 60 -6.03 -0.36 3.17
CA ILE A 60 -5.12 0.49 2.38
C ILE A 60 -5.93 1.16 1.28
N ALA A 61 -6.50 2.31 1.59
CA ALA A 61 -7.33 3.10 0.69
C ALA A 61 -6.44 3.88 -0.29
N LEU A 62 -6.32 3.35 -1.50
CA LEU A 62 -5.58 3.94 -2.62
C LEU A 62 -6.40 3.78 -3.91
N ALA A 63 -6.44 4.82 -4.73
CA ALA A 63 -7.18 4.82 -5.99
C ALA A 63 -6.81 3.65 -6.92
N THR A 64 -5.52 3.27 -6.95
CA THR A 64 -5.05 2.12 -7.73
C THR A 64 -5.62 0.79 -7.22
N ASN A 65 -5.78 0.63 -5.90
CA ASN A 65 -6.41 -0.53 -5.30
C ASN A 65 -7.91 -0.56 -5.61
N ALA A 66 -8.58 0.60 -5.57
CA ALA A 66 -9.99 0.73 -5.91
C ALA A 66 -10.26 0.29 -7.35
N VAL A 67 -9.46 0.73 -8.32
CA VAL A 67 -9.58 0.32 -9.73
C VAL A 67 -9.37 -1.19 -9.90
N ARG A 68 -8.30 -1.73 -9.31
CA ARG A 68 -7.99 -3.17 -9.42
C ARG A 68 -9.08 -4.04 -8.78
N SER A 69 -9.56 -3.68 -7.59
CA SER A 69 -10.65 -4.41 -6.93
C SER A 69 -11.95 -4.37 -7.74
N GLY A 70 -12.25 -3.23 -8.40
CA GLY A 70 -13.38 -3.10 -9.30
C GLY A 70 -13.31 -4.05 -10.49
N ILE A 71 -12.14 -4.17 -11.13
CA ILE A 71 -11.90 -5.10 -12.23
C ILE A 71 -12.12 -6.56 -11.76
N ILE A 72 -11.52 -6.93 -10.63
CA ILE A 72 -11.61 -8.30 -10.06
C ILE A 72 -13.07 -8.63 -9.76
N ALA A 73 -13.81 -7.76 -9.09
CA ALA A 73 -15.20 -7.97 -8.76
C ALA A 73 -16.08 -8.10 -10.03
N ALA A 74 -15.86 -7.26 -11.04
CA ALA A 74 -16.60 -7.31 -12.29
C ALA A 74 -16.42 -8.64 -13.03
N TYR A 75 -15.18 -9.16 -13.12
CA TYR A 75 -14.92 -10.46 -13.74
C TYR A 75 -15.63 -11.59 -12.99
N ASN A 76 -15.56 -11.59 -11.65
CA ASN A 76 -16.20 -12.63 -10.84
C ASN A 76 -17.73 -12.55 -10.88
N ALA A 77 -18.30 -11.36 -10.87
CA ALA A 77 -19.74 -11.16 -11.03
C ALA A 77 -20.25 -11.64 -12.40
N CYS A 78 -19.39 -11.63 -13.44
CA CYS A 78 -19.69 -12.17 -14.76
C CYS A 78 -19.33 -13.67 -14.90
N GLY A 79 -19.03 -14.36 -13.81
CA GLY A 79 -18.71 -15.79 -13.80
C GLY A 79 -17.31 -16.17 -14.27
N LYS A 80 -16.39 -15.19 -14.43
CA LYS A 80 -14.99 -15.42 -14.78
C LYS A 80 -14.13 -15.30 -13.54
N LYS A 81 -13.56 -16.41 -13.07
CA LYS A 81 -12.70 -16.40 -11.88
C LYS A 81 -11.45 -15.56 -12.10
N LEU A 82 -11.30 -14.50 -11.32
CA LEU A 82 -10.11 -13.67 -11.22
C LEU A 82 -9.82 -13.39 -9.75
N GLU A 83 -8.58 -13.62 -9.32
CA GLU A 83 -8.17 -13.43 -7.93
C GLU A 83 -7.13 -12.30 -7.81
N THR A 84 -7.13 -11.61 -6.68
CA THR A 84 -6.09 -10.64 -6.37
C THR A 84 -4.78 -11.35 -6.03
N ILE A 85 -3.67 -10.78 -6.47
CA ILE A 85 -2.33 -11.15 -6.02
C ILE A 85 -1.89 -10.38 -4.77
N GLY A 86 -2.79 -9.60 -4.19
CA GLY A 86 -2.50 -8.69 -3.09
C GLY A 86 -1.97 -7.33 -3.56
N VAL A 87 -1.60 -6.51 -2.58
CA VAL A 87 -1.10 -5.14 -2.79
C VAL A 87 0.14 -4.88 -1.95
N GLN A 88 1.01 -3.99 -2.44
CA GLN A 88 2.22 -3.57 -1.72
C GLN A 88 2.03 -2.26 -0.94
N GLY A 89 0.92 -1.57 -1.13
CA GLY A 89 0.67 -0.27 -0.50
C GLY A 89 1.63 0.82 -0.98
N SER A 90 2.10 0.72 -2.23
CA SER A 90 3.03 1.70 -2.80
C SER A 90 2.33 3.02 -3.04
N ASN A 91 2.97 4.10 -2.60
CA ASN A 91 2.48 5.46 -2.82
C ASN A 91 3.62 6.45 -3.03
N ALA A 92 3.29 7.59 -3.63
CA ALA A 92 4.19 8.71 -3.82
C ALA A 92 3.48 10.02 -3.47
N ILE A 93 4.19 10.92 -2.84
CA ILE A 93 3.71 12.25 -2.49
C ILE A 93 4.77 13.30 -2.81
N SER A 94 4.32 14.44 -3.29
CA SER A 94 5.17 15.61 -3.50
C SER A 94 4.74 16.71 -2.54
N ILE A 95 5.67 17.19 -1.72
CA ILE A 95 5.46 18.30 -0.81
C ILE A 95 6.50 19.35 -1.15
N TYR A 96 6.08 20.42 -1.84
CA TYR A 96 6.96 21.39 -2.47
C TYR A 96 7.99 20.69 -3.37
N ASP A 97 9.29 20.90 -3.13
CA ASP A 97 10.36 20.25 -3.90
C ASP A 97 10.67 18.82 -3.45
N LEU A 98 10.21 18.42 -2.27
CA LEU A 98 10.48 17.09 -1.72
C LEU A 98 9.53 16.05 -2.32
N LYS A 99 10.10 14.99 -2.88
CA LYS A 99 9.41 13.81 -3.38
C LYS A 99 9.66 12.67 -2.39
N LEU A 100 8.57 12.11 -1.88
CA LEU A 100 8.60 10.99 -0.95
C LEU A 100 7.87 9.82 -1.59
N VAL A 101 8.48 8.66 -1.61
CA VAL A 101 7.87 7.43 -2.12
C VAL A 101 8.08 6.30 -1.13
N SER A 102 7.10 5.42 -1.04
CA SER A 102 7.16 4.29 -0.13
C SER A 102 6.42 3.07 -0.69
N THR A 103 6.85 1.90 -0.27
CA THR A 103 6.17 0.62 -0.48
C THR A 103 6.26 -0.23 0.76
N GLY A 104 5.29 -1.11 1.00
CA GLY A 104 5.27 -2.01 2.15
C GLY A 104 5.22 -1.27 3.48
N LEU A 105 5.96 -1.79 4.46
CA LEU A 105 5.96 -1.33 5.85
C LEU A 105 7.14 -0.37 6.13
N SER A 106 6.87 0.66 6.93
CA SER A 106 7.96 1.35 7.63
C SER A 106 8.50 0.47 8.76
N GLU A 107 9.75 0.67 9.16
CA GLU A 107 10.35 -0.04 10.30
C GLU A 107 9.51 0.11 11.57
N GLN A 108 9.03 1.33 11.84
CA GLN A 108 8.17 1.61 12.99
C GLN A 108 6.87 0.78 12.93
N LYS A 109 6.22 0.73 11.77
CA LYS A 109 4.97 -0.01 11.61
C LYS A 109 5.19 -1.51 11.71
N ALA A 110 6.26 -2.04 11.13
CA ALA A 110 6.62 -3.46 11.25
C ALA A 110 6.85 -3.87 12.72
N LYS A 111 7.60 -3.05 13.47
CA LYS A 111 7.80 -3.28 14.92
C LYS A 111 6.51 -3.20 15.73
N GLN A 112 5.60 -2.27 15.42
CA GLN A 112 4.27 -2.20 16.04
C GLN A 112 3.41 -3.44 15.79
N LEU A 113 3.62 -4.10 14.65
CA LEU A 113 2.98 -5.37 14.31
C LEU A 113 3.68 -6.60 14.93
N GLY A 114 4.73 -6.39 15.73
CA GLY A 114 5.49 -7.47 16.40
C GLY A 114 6.45 -8.21 15.46
N MET A 115 6.74 -7.67 14.28
CA MET A 115 7.68 -8.27 13.34
C MET A 115 9.13 -8.05 13.78
N ASP A 116 9.95 -9.09 13.69
CA ASP A 116 11.40 -9.00 13.89
C ASP A 116 12.07 -8.52 12.61
N VAL A 117 12.31 -7.21 12.53
CA VAL A 117 12.84 -6.56 11.33
C VAL A 117 14.12 -5.81 11.59
N LEU A 118 14.95 -5.77 10.58
CA LEU A 118 16.14 -4.92 10.47
C LEU A 118 15.91 -3.87 9.39
N SER A 119 16.64 -2.77 9.48
CA SER A 119 16.63 -1.75 8.44
C SER A 119 18.03 -1.29 8.09
N THR A 120 18.20 -0.88 6.84
CA THR A 120 19.42 -0.20 6.37
C THR A 120 19.02 1.09 5.68
N SER A 121 19.89 2.10 5.79
CA SER A 121 19.70 3.40 5.15
C SER A 121 20.92 3.75 4.33
N TYR A 122 20.68 4.37 3.19
CA TYR A 122 21.69 4.77 2.24
C TYR A 122 21.35 6.15 1.67
N GLU A 123 22.38 6.96 1.41
CA GLU A 123 22.25 8.26 0.74
C GLU A 123 23.35 8.42 -0.28
N ASP A 124 23.00 8.64 -1.54
CA ASP A 124 23.95 8.89 -2.60
C ASP A 124 23.31 9.72 -3.72
N LEU A 125 24.11 10.09 -4.70
CA LEU A 125 23.65 10.75 -5.91
C LEU A 125 22.69 9.84 -6.70
N GLN A 126 21.68 10.43 -7.29
CA GLN A 126 20.68 9.71 -8.08
C GLN A 126 21.29 9.11 -9.37
N LYS A 127 22.29 9.77 -9.94
CA LYS A 127 22.99 9.37 -11.17
C LYS A 127 24.49 9.34 -10.94
N ALA A 128 25.21 8.68 -11.83
CA ALA A 128 26.68 8.70 -11.84
C ALA A 128 27.21 10.14 -11.94
N THR A 129 28.32 10.42 -11.28
CA THR A 129 28.91 11.78 -11.17
C THR A 129 29.30 12.42 -12.50
N PHE A 130 29.55 11.61 -13.53
CA PHE A 130 29.90 12.09 -14.87
C PHE A 130 28.70 12.56 -15.72
N ILE A 131 27.47 12.39 -15.19
CA ILE A 131 26.26 12.85 -15.88
C ILE A 131 26.03 14.32 -15.53
N GLU A 132 26.22 15.20 -16.50
CA GLU A 132 26.11 16.67 -16.38
C GLU A 132 24.64 17.14 -16.42
N THR A 133 23.80 16.65 -15.50
CA THR A 133 22.43 17.09 -15.34
C THR A 133 22.12 17.28 -13.86
N THR A 134 20.97 17.81 -13.54
CA THR A 134 20.50 17.87 -12.15
C THR A 134 20.61 16.50 -11.52
N ASN A 135 21.46 16.38 -10.49
CA ASN A 135 21.79 15.12 -9.84
C ASN A 135 21.69 15.25 -8.31
N PRO A 136 20.49 15.40 -7.78
CA PRO A 136 20.28 15.47 -6.34
C PRO A 136 20.55 14.14 -5.67
N LYS A 137 20.81 14.19 -4.37
CA LYS A 137 20.92 13.01 -3.55
C LYS A 137 19.55 12.33 -3.35
N VAL A 138 19.59 11.02 -3.23
CA VAL A 138 18.47 10.17 -2.85
C VAL A 138 18.78 9.51 -1.51
N LYS A 139 17.87 9.65 -0.55
CA LYS A 139 17.88 8.85 0.67
C LYS A 139 17.00 7.64 0.44
N LEU A 140 17.54 6.46 0.71
CA LEU A 140 16.83 5.18 0.65
C LEU A 140 16.89 4.51 2.02
N LYS A 141 15.75 4.00 2.47
CA LYS A 141 15.67 3.11 3.62
C LYS A 141 14.96 1.82 3.20
N ILE A 142 15.56 0.68 3.50
CA ILE A 142 15.00 -0.65 3.25
C ILE A 142 14.73 -1.31 4.59
N VAL A 143 13.56 -1.93 4.74
CA VAL A 143 13.14 -2.71 5.89
C VAL A 143 12.97 -4.15 5.45
N TYR A 144 13.57 -5.08 6.18
CA TYR A 144 13.55 -6.50 5.83
C TYR A 144 13.42 -7.38 7.08
N ASP A 145 12.83 -8.55 6.91
CA ASP A 145 12.70 -9.55 7.96
C ASP A 145 14.09 -10.02 8.42
N ALA A 146 14.30 -10.08 9.74
CA ALA A 146 15.61 -10.35 10.32
C ALA A 146 16.13 -11.77 10.01
N LYS A 147 15.22 -12.74 9.82
CA LYS A 147 15.56 -14.15 9.60
C LYS A 147 15.61 -14.50 8.12
N THR A 148 14.54 -14.18 7.39
CA THR A 148 14.40 -14.58 5.97
C THR A 148 15.11 -13.64 5.03
N ARG A 149 15.41 -12.40 5.47
CA ARG A 149 15.99 -11.31 4.65
C ARG A 149 15.06 -10.81 3.55
N VAL A 150 13.79 -11.22 3.58
CA VAL A 150 12.78 -10.72 2.64
C VAL A 150 12.51 -9.24 2.92
N ILE A 151 12.49 -8.43 1.87
CA ILE A 151 12.15 -7.01 1.98
C ILE A 151 10.65 -6.91 2.28
N VAL A 152 10.31 -6.21 3.37
CA VAL A 152 8.93 -5.96 3.79
C VAL A 152 8.52 -4.50 3.59
N GLY A 153 9.47 -3.64 3.24
CA GLY A 153 9.18 -2.25 2.91
C GLY A 153 10.40 -1.45 2.50
N ALA A 154 10.15 -0.36 1.78
CA ALA A 154 11.17 0.62 1.42
C ALA A 154 10.60 2.04 1.38
N GLN A 155 11.43 3.03 1.69
CA GLN A 155 11.10 4.46 1.62
C GLN A 155 12.23 5.19 0.92
N MET A 156 11.87 6.11 0.02
CA MET A 156 12.84 6.96 -0.67
C MET A 156 12.43 8.43 -0.54
N ALA A 157 13.43 9.31 -0.50
CA ALA A 157 13.25 10.76 -0.43
C ALA A 157 14.29 11.46 -1.30
N SER A 158 13.86 12.41 -2.13
CA SER A 158 14.73 13.25 -2.96
C SER A 158 14.00 14.51 -3.38
N THR A 159 14.73 15.49 -3.89
CA THR A 159 14.18 16.59 -4.68
C THR A 159 13.99 16.20 -6.16
N TYR A 160 14.43 15.02 -6.56
CA TYR A 160 14.17 14.42 -7.87
C TYR A 160 12.99 13.43 -7.78
N ASP A 161 12.22 13.30 -8.85
CA ASP A 161 11.11 12.33 -8.87
C ASP A 161 11.65 10.90 -8.96
N MET A 162 11.46 10.15 -7.87
CA MET A 162 11.87 8.76 -7.72
C MET A 162 10.68 7.79 -7.70
N SER A 163 9.50 8.25 -8.13
CA SER A 163 8.26 7.45 -8.02
C SER A 163 8.36 6.08 -8.70
N MET A 164 9.04 6.00 -9.83
CA MET A 164 9.26 4.72 -10.52
C MET A 164 10.28 3.80 -9.82
N GLY A 165 11.26 4.39 -9.13
CA GLY A 165 12.31 3.63 -8.44
C GLY A 165 11.79 2.74 -7.32
N ILE A 166 10.67 3.12 -6.68
CA ILE A 166 10.10 2.34 -5.57
C ILE A 166 9.62 0.95 -6.00
N HIS A 167 9.25 0.78 -7.26
CA HIS A 167 8.78 -0.50 -7.78
C HIS A 167 9.85 -1.60 -7.80
N MET A 168 11.14 -1.24 -7.67
CA MET A 168 12.22 -2.22 -7.51
C MET A 168 12.15 -2.96 -6.17
N PHE A 169 11.41 -2.43 -5.21
CA PHE A 169 11.27 -2.96 -3.84
C PHE A 169 9.86 -3.48 -3.54
N SER A 170 8.99 -3.53 -4.54
CA SER A 170 7.59 -3.93 -4.37
C SER A 170 7.29 -5.35 -4.87
#